data_3a8db9c1f5a0883edf347f513e65349c
#
_entry.id   3a8db9c1f5a0883edf347f513e65349c
#
_cell.length_a   1.000
_cell.length_b   1.000
_cell.length_c   1.000
_cell.angle_alpha   90.00
_cell.angle_beta   90.00
_cell.angle_gamma   90.00
#
_symmetry.space_group_name_H-M   'P 1'
#
loop_
_entity.id
_entity.type
_entity.pdbx_description
1 polymer ?
#
loop_
_entity_poly.entity_id
_entity_poly.type
_entity_poly.pdbx_seq_one_letter_code
_entity_poly.pdbx_strand_id
1 'polypeptide(L)'
;FYLVLFIYGFANYTLRIKKRIFKITYDDNLNDFWRGETELQDLIYYVLFITPIFIVILLDSTLYNGWRHLYFVYPCFLLISLKGLYLIDLNYFKKKNTKLKIFTALFLAHITFLMIKDHPHQNVYFNFLSGKNIQTKFELDYWGLSNKQALEYILRNDSKDVIKIGSAGPI
;
A
#
# COMPACT_ATOMS: atom_id res chain seq x y z
N PHE A 1 -3.25 5.31 8.44
CA PHE A 1 -3.22 4.31 9.51
C PHE A 1 -2.21 3.20 9.21
N TYR A 2 -2.44 2.34 8.19
CA TYR A 2 -1.57 1.20 7.88
C TYR A 2 -0.14 1.60 7.52
N LEU A 3 0.10 2.78 6.93
CA LEU A 3 1.45 3.29 6.68
C LEU A 3 2.24 3.50 7.98
N VAL A 4 1.61 4.04 9.02
CA VAL A 4 2.24 4.22 10.35
C VAL A 4 2.56 2.86 10.97
N LEU A 5 1.63 1.90 10.86
CA LEU A 5 1.84 0.53 11.31
C LEU A 5 2.98 -0.16 10.56
N PHE A 6 3.05 0.05 9.25
CA PHE A 6 4.15 -0.43 8.41
C PHE A 6 5.49 0.13 8.88
N ILE A 7 5.61 1.44 9.04
CA ILE A 7 6.85 2.09 9.50
C ILE A 7 7.28 1.51 10.85
N TYR A 8 6.36 1.34 11.79
CA TYR A 8 6.66 0.76 13.09
C TYR A 8 7.11 -0.70 12.98
N GLY A 9 6.39 -1.54 12.24
CA GLY A 9 6.73 -2.94 12.00
C GLY A 9 8.08 -3.08 11.31
N PHE A 10 8.29 -2.32 10.24
CA PHE A 10 9.52 -2.30 9.45
C PHE A 10 10.73 -1.86 10.26
N ALA A 11 10.61 -0.79 11.05
CA ALA A 11 11.68 -0.32 11.93
C ALA A 11 12.07 -1.37 12.97
N ASN A 12 11.09 -2.03 13.60
CA ASN A 12 11.36 -3.12 14.55
C ASN A 12 12.10 -4.29 13.90
N TYR A 13 11.72 -4.62 12.65
CA TYR A 13 12.42 -5.65 11.87
C TYR A 13 13.86 -5.29 11.61
N THR A 14 14.07 -4.09 11.04
CA THR A 14 15.42 -3.59 10.72
C THR A 14 16.32 -3.57 11.95
N LEU A 15 15.81 -3.08 13.07
CA LEU A 15 16.56 -3.05 14.34
C LEU A 15 16.89 -4.47 14.84
N ARG A 16 15.97 -5.43 14.70
CA ARG A 16 16.21 -6.83 15.09
C ARG A 16 17.27 -7.47 14.21
N ILE A 17 17.17 -7.33 12.89
CA ILE A 17 18.16 -7.86 11.95
C ILE A 17 19.53 -7.25 12.22
N LYS A 18 19.60 -5.91 12.37
CA LYS A 18 20.84 -5.22 12.71
C LYS A 18 21.48 -5.78 13.99
N LYS A 19 20.71 -5.94 15.06
CA LYS A 19 21.21 -6.50 16.32
C LYS A 19 21.72 -7.94 16.14
N ARG A 20 21.10 -8.74 15.28
CA ARG A 20 21.51 -10.12 15.03
C ARG A 20 22.80 -10.18 14.22
N ILE A 21 22.89 -9.43 13.14
CA ILE A 21 24.11 -9.32 12.34
C ILE A 21 25.29 -8.93 13.25
N PHE A 22 25.07 -7.93 14.13
CA PHE A 22 26.10 -7.49 15.06
C PHE A 22 26.49 -8.58 16.06
N LYS A 23 25.53 -9.38 16.56
CA LYS A 23 25.80 -10.52 17.46
C LYS A 23 26.51 -11.67 16.74
N ILE A 24 26.12 -12.00 15.52
CA ILE A 24 26.77 -13.03 14.70
C ILE A 24 28.23 -12.66 14.46
N THR A 25 28.54 -11.37 14.27
CA THR A 25 29.91 -10.89 14.09
C THR A 25 30.75 -10.96 15.37
N TYR A 26 30.09 -10.99 16.55
CA TYR A 26 30.77 -10.95 17.86
C TYR A 26 30.80 -12.30 18.59
N ASP A 27 29.93 -13.26 18.23
CA ASP A 27 29.76 -14.55 18.88
C ASP A 27 29.60 -15.62 17.82
N ASP A 28 30.67 -16.35 17.54
CA ASP A 28 30.77 -17.42 16.52
C ASP A 28 29.80 -18.59 16.75
N ASN A 29 29.12 -18.66 17.89
CA ASN A 29 28.14 -19.69 18.23
C ASN A 29 26.69 -19.37 17.80
N LEU A 30 26.42 -18.20 17.22
CA LEU A 30 25.09 -17.79 16.80
C LEU A 30 24.98 -17.78 15.26
N ASN A 31 24.82 -18.97 14.68
CA ASN A 31 24.69 -19.14 13.22
C ASN A 31 23.28 -18.82 12.66
N ASP A 32 22.30 -18.42 13.50
CA ASP A 32 20.91 -18.30 13.06
C ASP A 32 20.47 -16.87 12.84
N PHE A 33 20.14 -16.53 11.59
CA PHE A 33 19.49 -15.26 11.23
C PHE A 33 18.07 -15.16 11.79
N TRP A 34 17.42 -16.30 12.06
CA TRP A 34 16.08 -16.35 12.63
C TRP A 34 15.98 -17.42 13.70
N ARG A 35 15.06 -17.27 14.63
CA ARG A 35 14.73 -18.24 15.68
C ARG A 35 13.27 -18.63 15.55
N GLY A 36 13.05 -19.86 15.08
CA GLY A 36 11.71 -20.40 14.88
C GLY A 36 10.97 -19.87 13.65
N GLU A 37 9.86 -20.50 13.33
CA GLU A 37 9.07 -20.25 12.12
C GLU A 37 8.54 -18.80 12.01
N THR A 38 8.10 -18.23 13.12
CA THR A 38 7.55 -16.86 13.13
C THR A 38 8.58 -15.82 12.71
N GLU A 39 9.83 -15.98 13.14
CA GLU A 39 10.88 -15.03 12.74
C GLU A 39 11.34 -15.25 11.32
N LEU A 40 11.32 -16.51 10.84
CA LEU A 40 11.58 -16.83 9.45
C LEU A 40 10.52 -16.21 8.54
N GLN A 41 9.24 -16.34 8.86
CA GLN A 41 8.16 -15.68 8.12
C GLN A 41 8.35 -14.17 8.05
N ASP A 42 8.67 -13.60 9.18
CA ASP A 42 8.95 -12.18 9.28
C ASP A 42 10.11 -11.77 8.34
N LEU A 43 11.22 -12.52 8.32
CA LEU A 43 12.35 -12.29 7.44
C LEU A 43 11.95 -12.41 5.97
N ILE A 44 11.16 -13.42 5.62
CA ILE A 44 10.68 -13.64 4.25
C ILE A 44 9.87 -12.41 3.78
N TYR A 45 8.92 -11.91 4.57
CA TYR A 45 8.12 -10.73 4.20
C TYR A 45 8.99 -9.48 4.03
N TYR A 46 9.97 -9.32 4.89
CA TYR A 46 10.91 -8.21 4.81
C TYR A 46 11.77 -8.26 3.53
N VAL A 47 12.33 -9.43 3.22
CA VAL A 47 13.14 -9.62 2.01
C VAL A 47 12.30 -9.47 0.75
N LEU A 48 11.11 -10.08 0.69
CA LEU A 48 10.19 -9.95 -0.45
C LEU A 48 9.69 -8.52 -0.65
N PHE A 49 9.64 -7.70 0.39
CA PHE A 49 9.32 -6.30 0.27
C PHE A 49 10.49 -5.48 -0.28
N ILE A 50 11.69 -5.64 0.29
CA ILE A 50 12.85 -4.79 -0.04
C ILE A 50 13.48 -5.19 -1.38
N THR A 51 13.66 -6.50 -1.62
CA THR A 51 14.46 -6.99 -2.75
C THR A 51 13.97 -6.49 -4.11
N PRO A 52 12.66 -6.54 -4.44
CA PRO A 52 12.20 -6.04 -5.73
C PRO A 52 12.43 -4.54 -5.91
N ILE A 53 12.21 -3.75 -4.84
CA ILE A 53 12.42 -2.31 -4.86
C ILE A 53 13.92 -2.01 -5.07
N PHE A 54 14.77 -2.73 -4.35
CA PHE A 54 16.23 -2.58 -4.46
C PHE A 54 16.74 -2.97 -5.85
N ILE A 55 16.24 -4.07 -6.42
CA ILE A 55 16.62 -4.52 -7.77
C ILE A 55 16.21 -3.49 -8.83
N VAL A 56 15.01 -2.93 -8.74
CA VAL A 56 14.53 -1.89 -9.66
C VAL A 56 15.45 -0.66 -9.62
N ILE A 57 15.85 -0.24 -8.43
CA ILE A 57 16.75 0.91 -8.25
C ILE A 57 18.16 0.57 -8.78
N LEU A 58 18.67 -0.62 -8.47
CA LEU A 58 20.01 -1.05 -8.86
C LEU A 58 20.17 -1.18 -10.37
N LEU A 59 19.13 -1.69 -11.05
CA LEU A 59 19.13 -1.91 -12.49
C LEU A 59 18.67 -0.69 -13.29
N ASP A 60 18.35 0.42 -12.63
CA ASP A 60 17.80 1.64 -13.25
C ASP A 60 16.62 1.30 -14.20
N SER A 61 15.76 0.42 -13.73
CA SER A 61 14.67 -0.12 -14.55
C SER A 61 13.61 0.93 -14.82
N THR A 62 13.22 1.10 -16.08
CA THR A 62 12.12 1.98 -16.45
C THR A 62 10.78 1.40 -15.98
N LEU A 63 10.12 2.10 -15.09
CA LEU A 63 8.78 1.74 -14.60
C LEU A 63 7.74 2.63 -15.27
N TYR A 64 6.59 2.02 -15.58
CA TYR A 64 5.41 2.81 -15.95
C TYR A 64 4.83 3.50 -14.72
N ASN A 65 4.01 4.52 -14.95
CA ASN A 65 3.38 5.29 -13.90
C ASN A 65 2.56 4.43 -12.92
N GLY A 66 2.62 4.81 -11.64
CA GLY A 66 1.92 4.15 -10.56
C GLY A 66 2.58 2.85 -10.08
N TRP A 67 1.84 2.10 -9.27
CA TRP A 67 2.30 0.87 -8.61
C TRP A 67 2.26 -0.39 -9.50
N ARG A 68 1.94 -0.25 -10.79
CA ARG A 68 1.64 -1.37 -11.68
C ARG A 68 2.68 -2.49 -11.63
N HIS A 69 3.95 -2.15 -11.71
CA HIS A 69 5.05 -3.12 -11.72
C HIS A 69 5.43 -3.65 -10.33
N LEU A 70 5.09 -2.93 -9.27
CA LEU A 70 5.40 -3.30 -7.89
C LEU A 70 4.16 -3.73 -7.08
N TYR A 71 3.01 -3.94 -7.73
CA TYR A 71 1.78 -4.28 -7.03
C TYR A 71 1.88 -5.59 -6.24
N PHE A 72 2.68 -6.53 -6.71
CA PHE A 72 2.94 -7.79 -6.00
C PHE A 72 3.70 -7.62 -4.67
N VAL A 73 4.32 -6.48 -4.43
CA VAL A 73 4.98 -6.15 -3.15
C VAL A 73 3.95 -5.72 -2.09
N TYR A 74 2.75 -5.30 -2.50
CA TYR A 74 1.73 -4.79 -1.60
C TYR A 74 1.25 -5.79 -0.51
N PRO A 75 1.08 -7.08 -0.78
CA PRO A 75 0.79 -8.06 0.27
C PRO A 75 1.84 -8.08 1.38
N CYS A 76 3.13 -8.01 1.03
CA CYS A 76 4.20 -7.96 2.03
C CYS A 76 4.15 -6.68 2.86
N PHE A 77 3.84 -5.54 2.23
CA PHE A 77 3.60 -4.28 2.92
C PHE A 77 2.47 -4.40 3.97
N LEU A 78 1.35 -5.04 3.61
CA LEU A 78 0.23 -5.25 4.54
C LEU A 78 0.60 -6.20 5.67
N LEU A 79 1.33 -7.29 5.40
CA LEU A 79 1.75 -8.25 6.42
C LEU A 79 2.72 -7.61 7.43
N ILE A 80 3.64 -6.78 6.96
CA ILE A 80 4.52 -5.99 7.84
C ILE A 80 3.70 -4.98 8.67
N SER A 81 2.67 -4.37 8.09
CA SER A 81 1.76 -3.46 8.81
C SER A 81 0.98 -4.19 9.90
N LEU A 82 0.45 -5.39 9.62
CA LEU A 82 -0.22 -6.24 10.60
C LEU A 82 0.71 -6.65 11.73
N LYS A 83 1.97 -6.96 11.41
CA LYS A 83 2.98 -7.20 12.43
C LYS A 83 3.24 -5.98 13.29
N GLY A 84 3.29 -4.80 12.70
CA GLY A 84 3.37 -3.53 13.43
C GLY A 84 2.21 -3.34 14.41
N LEU A 85 0.99 -3.62 13.99
CA LEU A 85 -0.19 -3.59 14.85
C LEU A 85 -0.07 -4.60 16.02
N TYR A 86 0.34 -5.83 15.71
CA TYR A 86 0.56 -6.86 16.73
C TYR A 86 1.62 -6.45 17.76
N LEU A 87 2.73 -5.87 17.31
CA LEU A 87 3.79 -5.40 18.21
C LEU A 87 3.32 -4.22 19.07
N ILE A 88 2.51 -3.32 18.56
CA ILE A 88 1.90 -2.24 19.34
C ILE A 88 0.97 -2.83 20.42
N ASP A 89 0.12 -3.79 20.05
CA ASP A 89 -0.77 -4.44 21.02
C ASP A 89 0.01 -5.18 22.11
N LEU A 90 1.08 -5.87 21.72
CA LEU A 90 1.93 -6.59 22.66
C LEU A 90 2.68 -5.66 23.63
N ASN A 91 3.31 -4.61 23.10
CA ASN A 91 4.23 -3.77 23.86
C ASN A 91 3.49 -2.74 24.73
N TYR A 92 2.39 -2.19 24.23
CA TYR A 92 1.69 -1.08 24.91
C TYR A 92 0.37 -1.50 25.56
N PHE A 93 -0.29 -2.54 25.04
CA PHE A 93 -1.65 -2.88 25.47
C PHE A 93 -1.79 -4.30 26.07
N LYS A 94 -0.69 -5.05 26.15
CA LYS A 94 -0.64 -6.39 26.80
C LYS A 94 -1.70 -7.37 26.28
N LYS A 95 -1.99 -7.37 24.98
CA LYS A 95 -2.94 -8.25 24.29
C LYS A 95 -4.42 -8.17 24.72
N LYS A 96 -4.80 -7.23 25.57
CA LYS A 96 -6.19 -7.10 26.07
C LYS A 96 -6.88 -5.79 25.66
N ASN A 97 -6.43 -5.16 24.55
CA ASN A 97 -6.94 -3.83 24.25
C ASN A 97 -8.16 -3.84 23.32
N THR A 98 -9.33 -3.86 23.93
CA THR A 98 -10.60 -3.66 23.22
C THR A 98 -10.64 -2.32 22.45
N LYS A 99 -10.01 -1.27 23.00
CA LYS A 99 -9.98 0.06 22.33
C LYS A 99 -9.23 0.03 21.01
N LEU A 100 -8.07 -0.67 20.93
CA LEU A 100 -7.32 -0.82 19.69
C LEU A 100 -8.12 -1.60 18.64
N LYS A 101 -8.81 -2.66 19.05
CA LYS A 101 -9.69 -3.46 18.17
C LYS A 101 -10.83 -2.62 17.63
N ILE A 102 -11.51 -1.86 18.49
CA ILE A 102 -12.60 -0.95 18.08
C ILE A 102 -12.06 0.12 17.13
N PHE A 103 -10.93 0.74 17.44
CA PHE A 103 -10.32 1.75 16.56
C PHE A 103 -9.99 1.18 15.18
N THR A 104 -9.40 -0.03 15.12
CA THR A 104 -9.10 -0.71 13.86
C THR A 104 -10.38 -1.02 13.08
N ALA A 105 -11.42 -1.52 13.75
CA ALA A 105 -12.71 -1.80 13.14
C ALA A 105 -13.38 -0.55 12.58
N LEU A 106 -13.38 0.56 13.32
CA LEU A 106 -13.92 1.85 12.87
C LEU A 106 -13.14 2.38 11.66
N PHE A 107 -11.81 2.23 11.66
CA PHE A 107 -10.98 2.62 10.54
C PHE A 107 -11.28 1.80 9.27
N LEU A 108 -11.44 0.48 9.41
CA LEU A 108 -11.83 -0.39 8.28
C LEU A 108 -13.23 -0.03 7.77
N ALA A 109 -14.19 0.19 8.66
CA ALA A 109 -15.54 0.62 8.29
C ALA A 109 -15.52 1.95 7.53
N HIS A 110 -14.70 2.90 7.95
CA HIS A 110 -14.52 4.18 7.25
C HIS A 110 -13.97 4.00 5.83
N ILE A 111 -12.92 3.16 5.65
CA ILE A 111 -12.38 2.87 4.32
C ILE A 111 -13.44 2.20 3.44
N THR A 112 -14.16 1.22 3.97
CA THR A 112 -15.25 0.55 3.24
C THR A 112 -16.32 1.54 2.80
N PHE A 113 -16.70 2.46 3.67
CA PHE A 113 -17.64 3.53 3.34
C PHE A 113 -17.12 4.40 2.18
N LEU A 114 -15.85 4.81 2.21
CA LEU A 114 -15.25 5.59 1.13
C LEU A 114 -15.23 4.81 -0.20
N MET A 115 -14.90 3.52 -0.15
CA MET A 115 -14.91 2.67 -1.35
C MET A 115 -16.30 2.55 -1.97
N ILE A 116 -17.35 2.45 -1.15
CA ILE A 116 -18.74 2.41 -1.61
C ILE A 116 -19.15 3.77 -2.20
N LYS A 117 -18.80 4.86 -1.51
CA LYS A 117 -19.13 6.21 -1.93
C LYS A 117 -18.51 6.57 -3.29
N ASP A 118 -17.26 6.18 -3.50
CA ASP A 118 -16.50 6.54 -4.70
C ASP A 118 -16.68 5.51 -5.83
N HIS A 119 -17.54 4.52 -5.66
CA HIS A 119 -17.86 3.54 -6.70
C HIS A 119 -18.58 4.20 -7.90
N PRO A 120 -18.20 3.88 -9.15
CA PRO A 120 -17.17 2.93 -9.62
C PRO A 120 -15.76 3.53 -9.79
N HIS A 121 -15.51 4.74 -9.31
CA HIS A 121 -14.29 5.51 -9.57
C HIS A 121 -13.29 5.46 -8.41
N GLN A 122 -13.15 4.31 -7.72
CA GLN A 122 -12.19 4.15 -6.62
C GLN A 122 -10.74 4.36 -7.05
N ASN A 123 -10.44 4.18 -8.34
CA ASN A 123 -9.11 4.38 -8.92
C ASN A 123 -8.63 5.84 -8.88
N VAL A 124 -9.55 6.81 -8.82
CA VAL A 124 -9.26 8.25 -8.72
C VAL A 124 -9.35 8.78 -7.29
N TYR A 125 -9.48 7.90 -6.30
CA TYR A 125 -9.47 8.29 -4.90
C TYR A 125 -8.06 8.66 -4.45
N PHE A 126 -7.90 9.88 -3.95
CA PHE A 126 -6.68 10.35 -3.31
C PHE A 126 -6.97 10.74 -1.86
N ASN A 127 -6.12 10.29 -0.96
CA ASN A 127 -6.24 10.65 0.45
C ASN A 127 -5.74 12.08 0.71
N PHE A 128 -5.93 12.59 1.93
CA PHE A 128 -5.55 13.96 2.32
C PHE A 128 -4.04 14.27 2.17
N LEU A 129 -3.16 13.25 2.10
CA LEU A 129 -1.71 13.43 1.93
C LEU A 129 -1.34 13.85 0.51
N SER A 130 -2.21 13.65 -0.48
CA SER A 130 -1.98 14.08 -1.86
C SER A 130 -1.96 15.61 -2.01
N GLY A 131 -2.53 16.32 -1.04
CA GLY A 131 -2.58 17.79 -1.00
C GLY A 131 -3.51 18.40 -2.04
N LYS A 132 -3.30 19.68 -2.32
CA LYS A 132 -4.04 20.41 -3.36
C LYS A 132 -3.40 20.18 -4.74
N ASN A 133 -4.16 20.44 -5.80
CA ASN A 133 -3.73 20.31 -7.20
C ASN A 133 -3.33 18.88 -7.59
N ILE A 134 -4.21 17.93 -7.28
CA ILE A 134 -4.03 16.50 -7.60
C ILE A 134 -3.79 16.31 -9.11
N GLN A 135 -4.51 17.07 -9.95
CA GLN A 135 -4.47 17.02 -11.41
C GLN A 135 -3.07 17.31 -12.01
N THR A 136 -2.23 18.07 -11.31
CA THR A 136 -0.88 18.40 -11.78
C THR A 136 0.19 17.45 -11.27
N LYS A 137 -0.15 16.60 -10.28
CA LYS A 137 0.79 15.73 -9.59
C LYS A 137 0.63 14.25 -9.94
N PHE A 138 -0.58 13.88 -10.33
CA PHE A 138 -0.95 12.48 -10.54
C PHE A 138 -1.73 12.32 -11.83
N GLU A 139 -1.58 11.20 -12.49
CA GLU A 139 -2.47 10.81 -13.57
C GLU A 139 -3.83 10.40 -12.98
N LEU A 140 -4.86 11.12 -13.41
CA LEU A 140 -6.24 10.80 -13.07
C LEU A 140 -6.81 9.91 -14.16
N ASP A 141 -7.56 8.91 -13.75
CA ASP A 141 -8.32 8.03 -14.65
C ASP A 141 -7.55 7.52 -15.89
N TYR A 142 -6.31 7.07 -15.66
CA TYR A 142 -5.43 6.54 -16.72
C TYR A 142 -6.12 5.51 -17.64
N TRP A 143 -7.05 4.73 -17.10
CA TRP A 143 -7.78 3.70 -17.83
C TRP A 143 -9.05 4.19 -18.51
N GLY A 144 -9.40 5.45 -18.37
CA GLY A 144 -10.62 6.02 -18.97
C GLY A 144 -11.92 5.42 -18.44
N LEU A 145 -11.95 4.98 -17.18
CA LEU A 145 -13.16 4.37 -16.58
C LEU A 145 -14.33 5.35 -16.51
N SER A 146 -14.06 6.65 -16.46
CA SER A 146 -15.09 7.71 -16.48
C SER A 146 -15.66 7.97 -17.87
N ASN A 147 -15.00 7.51 -18.95
CA ASN A 147 -15.42 7.79 -20.33
C ASN A 147 -16.85 7.29 -20.60
N LYS A 148 -17.21 6.11 -20.09
CA LYS A 148 -18.56 5.58 -20.25
C LYS A 148 -19.63 6.52 -19.69
N GLN A 149 -19.46 7.01 -18.47
CA GLN A 149 -20.41 7.91 -17.84
C GLN A 149 -20.47 9.27 -18.55
N ALA A 150 -19.32 9.78 -18.99
CA ALA A 150 -19.25 11.02 -19.76
C ALA A 150 -20.00 10.89 -21.09
N LEU A 151 -19.81 9.76 -21.81
CA LEU A 151 -20.51 9.48 -23.05
C LEU A 151 -22.02 9.31 -22.84
N GLU A 152 -22.43 8.59 -21.83
CA GLU A 152 -23.85 8.43 -21.49
C GLU A 152 -24.50 9.78 -21.12
N TYR A 153 -23.76 10.64 -20.41
CA TYR A 153 -24.26 11.99 -20.10
C TYR A 153 -24.44 12.82 -21.35
N ILE A 154 -23.48 12.81 -22.28
CA ILE A 154 -23.58 13.53 -23.56
C ILE A 154 -24.76 13.02 -24.36
N LEU A 155 -24.90 11.70 -24.53
CA LEU A 155 -26.00 11.09 -25.27
C LEU A 155 -27.37 11.43 -24.72
N ARG A 156 -27.50 11.64 -23.41
CA ARG A 156 -28.78 12.01 -22.78
C ARG A 156 -29.11 13.50 -22.88
N ASN A 157 -28.09 14.34 -23.00
CA ASN A 157 -28.27 15.79 -22.90
C ASN A 157 -28.06 16.54 -24.24
N ASP A 158 -27.47 15.89 -25.24
CA ASP A 158 -27.30 16.49 -26.58
C ASP A 158 -28.43 16.04 -27.49
N SER A 159 -29.13 16.98 -28.11
CA SER A 159 -30.27 16.73 -29.01
C SER A 159 -29.86 16.51 -30.47
N LYS A 160 -28.58 16.49 -30.78
CA LYS A 160 -28.08 16.29 -32.15
C LYS A 160 -28.13 14.82 -32.56
N ASP A 161 -28.56 14.56 -33.78
CA ASP A 161 -28.59 13.21 -34.37
C ASP A 161 -27.17 12.59 -34.49
N VAL A 162 -26.15 13.41 -34.69
CA VAL A 162 -24.76 12.98 -34.81
C VAL A 162 -23.87 13.80 -33.87
N ILE A 163 -23.27 13.08 -32.90
CA ILE A 163 -22.35 13.66 -31.92
C ILE A 163 -20.94 13.28 -32.30
N LYS A 164 -20.07 14.27 -32.55
CA LYS A 164 -18.65 14.03 -32.81
C LYS A 164 -17.89 14.12 -31.49
N ILE A 165 -17.22 13.03 -31.12
CA ILE A 165 -16.46 12.92 -29.88
C ILE A 165 -14.98 12.83 -30.23
N GLY A 166 -14.16 13.65 -29.61
CA GLY A 166 -12.70 13.55 -29.64
C GLY A 166 -12.17 13.03 -28.31
N SER A 167 -11.25 12.06 -28.32
CA SER A 167 -10.55 11.60 -27.14
C SER A 167 -9.08 12.00 -27.25
N ALA A 168 -8.53 12.58 -26.17
CA ALA A 168 -7.11 12.89 -26.06
C ALA A 168 -6.29 11.72 -25.45
N GLY A 169 -6.94 10.61 -25.12
CA GLY A 169 -6.34 9.43 -24.52
C GLY A 169 -6.81 8.13 -25.17
N PRO A 170 -6.33 6.98 -24.71
CA PRO A 170 -6.78 5.69 -25.21
C PRO A 170 -8.30 5.53 -24.96
N ILE A 171 -8.98 5.11 -26.02
CA ILE A 171 -10.41 4.78 -26.00
C ILE A 171 -10.56 3.32 -25.56
#